data_2f1a31b6b4980149942af2196fb1d0f5
#
_entry.id   2f1a31b6b4980149942af2196fb1d0f5
#
_cell.length_a   1.000
_cell.length_b   1.000
_cell.length_c   1.000
_cell.angle_alpha   90.00
_cell.angle_beta   90.00
_cell.angle_gamma   90.00
#
_symmetry.space_group_name_H-M   'P 1'
#
loop_
_entity.id
_entity.type
_entity.pdbx_description
1 polymer ?
#
loop_
_entity_poly.entity_id
_entity_poly.type
_entity_poly.pdbx_seq_one_letter_code
_entity_poly.pdbx_strand_id
1 'polypeptide(L)'
;MKEIDFSGKVAVVTGAASGMGLMTAQEFARLGAKVVMCDLDEATLRQEVEELKSGGVGELRGQVFPCAGDVRKFAYAVEAAKIAASLGGCDILVTCAGGNEARCCKSNVPFYEQPVEVIDWGLDVNLKGAVYFARAMMPQMVAKKSGVICCLGSVTGFEGDGVGTMYGTAKSGLFNFVKGLAIAGGPHNVRALCVTPGPVLTRAAMRGMPTVLGRAAETHELVDVILFMCSGNASFVTGTNHVVDGGRLCMYQPFRAIDSESLGTAKR
;
A
#
# COMPACT_ATOMS: atom_id res chain seq x y z
N MET A 1 -17.63 -17.36 -8.87
CA MET A 1 -17.15 -16.32 -7.93
C MET A 1 -18.31 -15.37 -7.71
N LYS A 2 -18.58 -14.94 -6.47
CA LYS A 2 -19.62 -13.92 -6.23
C LYS A 2 -19.13 -12.59 -6.81
N GLU A 3 -20.06 -11.76 -7.31
CA GLU A 3 -19.74 -10.40 -7.68
C GLU A 3 -19.11 -9.65 -6.51
N ILE A 4 -18.09 -8.86 -6.78
CA ILE A 4 -17.43 -8.05 -5.74
C ILE A 4 -18.27 -6.78 -5.56
N ASP A 5 -18.79 -6.60 -4.36
CA ASP A 5 -19.58 -5.45 -3.94
C ASP A 5 -19.13 -5.00 -2.55
N PHE A 6 -18.87 -3.71 -2.42
CA PHE A 6 -18.47 -3.09 -1.15
C PHE A 6 -19.53 -2.10 -0.63
N SER A 7 -20.76 -2.20 -1.09
CA SER A 7 -21.88 -1.38 -0.62
C SER A 7 -22.01 -1.48 0.90
N GLY A 8 -22.11 -0.32 1.57
CA GLY A 8 -22.18 -0.24 3.03
C GLY A 8 -20.88 -0.46 3.78
N LYS A 9 -19.76 -0.73 3.09
CA LYS A 9 -18.43 -0.87 3.69
C LYS A 9 -17.72 0.48 3.79
N VAL A 10 -16.88 0.61 4.82
CA VAL A 10 -15.97 1.75 5.02
C VAL A 10 -14.55 1.28 4.78
N ALA A 11 -13.90 1.81 3.75
CA ALA A 11 -12.50 1.55 3.44
C ALA A 11 -11.63 2.76 3.81
N VAL A 12 -10.43 2.50 4.34
CA VAL A 12 -9.39 3.49 4.57
C VAL A 12 -8.20 3.12 3.70
N VAL A 13 -7.76 4.04 2.84
CA VAL A 13 -6.65 3.82 1.91
C VAL A 13 -5.58 4.88 2.13
N THR A 14 -4.34 4.49 2.45
CA THR A 14 -3.21 5.42 2.57
C THR A 14 -2.42 5.51 1.27
N GLY A 15 -1.79 6.67 1.00
CA GLY A 15 -1.13 6.94 -0.28
C GLY A 15 -2.16 7.10 -1.41
N ALA A 16 -3.32 7.69 -1.09
CA ALA A 16 -4.50 7.70 -1.96
C ALA A 16 -4.55 8.87 -2.96
N ALA A 17 -3.54 9.76 -2.97
CA ALA A 17 -3.48 10.86 -3.93
C ALA A 17 -2.85 10.46 -5.27
N SER A 18 -2.27 9.26 -5.41
CA SER A 18 -1.61 8.86 -6.65
C SER A 18 -1.46 7.34 -6.80
N GLY A 19 -1.19 6.90 -8.02
CA GLY A 19 -0.76 5.55 -8.36
C GLY A 19 -1.68 4.43 -7.86
N MET A 20 -1.11 3.40 -7.23
CA MET A 20 -1.86 2.23 -6.77
C MET A 20 -2.88 2.58 -5.68
N GLY A 21 -2.54 3.49 -4.76
CA GLY A 21 -3.45 3.92 -3.69
C GLY A 21 -4.66 4.67 -4.23
N LEU A 22 -4.45 5.60 -5.16
CA LEU A 22 -5.53 6.34 -5.82
C LEU A 22 -6.48 5.39 -6.55
N MET A 23 -5.96 4.53 -7.43
CA MET A 23 -6.79 3.58 -8.17
C MET A 23 -7.53 2.61 -7.22
N THR A 24 -6.89 2.16 -6.14
CA THR A 24 -7.54 1.33 -5.11
C THR A 24 -8.73 2.06 -4.48
N ALA A 25 -8.55 3.34 -4.12
CA ALA A 25 -9.62 4.15 -3.53
C ALA A 25 -10.78 4.39 -4.53
N GLN A 26 -10.44 4.68 -5.79
CA GLN A 26 -11.41 4.85 -6.87
C GLN A 26 -12.27 3.60 -7.07
N GLU A 27 -11.63 2.43 -7.18
CA GLU A 27 -12.34 1.17 -7.41
C GLU A 27 -13.19 0.74 -6.21
N PHE A 28 -12.73 0.95 -4.96
CA PHE A 28 -13.59 0.74 -3.79
C PHE A 28 -14.83 1.63 -3.84
N ALA A 29 -14.69 2.90 -4.19
CA ALA A 29 -15.82 3.82 -4.31
C ALA A 29 -16.74 3.46 -5.47
N ARG A 30 -16.21 3.04 -6.63
CA ARG A 30 -17.02 2.51 -7.75
C ARG A 30 -17.83 1.29 -7.34
N LEU A 31 -17.27 0.42 -6.50
CA LEU A 31 -17.91 -0.78 -5.98
C LEU A 31 -18.77 -0.54 -4.73
N GLY A 32 -19.06 0.72 -4.40
CA GLY A 32 -20.07 1.09 -3.40
C GLY A 32 -19.53 1.42 -2.00
N ALA A 33 -18.22 1.37 -1.76
CA ALA A 33 -17.65 1.69 -0.46
C ALA A 33 -17.68 3.21 -0.17
N LYS A 34 -17.73 3.55 1.12
CA LYS A 34 -17.31 4.86 1.63
C LYS A 34 -15.81 4.81 1.87
N VAL A 35 -15.03 5.64 1.17
CA VAL A 35 -13.57 5.57 1.20
C VAL A 35 -12.98 6.80 1.87
N VAL A 36 -12.23 6.61 2.96
CA VAL A 36 -11.37 7.63 3.56
C VAL A 36 -10.03 7.59 2.82
N MET A 37 -9.79 8.58 1.99
CA MET A 37 -8.57 8.74 1.20
C MET A 37 -7.53 9.52 2.00
N CYS A 38 -6.42 8.85 2.34
CA CYS A 38 -5.37 9.38 3.20
C CYS A 38 -4.09 9.64 2.40
N ASP A 39 -3.56 10.87 2.43
CA ASP A 39 -2.28 11.20 1.79
C ASP A 39 -1.59 12.38 2.48
N LEU A 40 -0.27 12.51 2.24
CA LEU A 40 0.53 13.64 2.69
C LEU A 40 0.31 14.89 1.82
N ASP A 41 0.11 14.70 0.51
CA ASP A 41 -0.12 15.79 -0.45
C ASP A 41 -1.60 16.20 -0.42
N GLU A 42 -1.92 17.16 0.45
CA GLU A 42 -3.28 17.65 0.62
C GLU A 42 -3.85 18.26 -0.67
N ALA A 43 -3.03 18.98 -1.43
CA ALA A 43 -3.50 19.66 -2.64
C ALA A 43 -3.94 18.65 -3.71
N THR A 44 -3.07 17.69 -4.01
CA THR A 44 -3.38 16.61 -4.96
C THR A 44 -4.55 15.76 -4.44
N LEU A 45 -4.55 15.40 -3.16
CA LEU A 45 -5.63 14.60 -2.57
C LEU A 45 -7.01 15.27 -2.73
N ARG A 46 -7.11 16.56 -2.47
CA ARG A 46 -8.36 17.32 -2.63
C ARG A 46 -8.80 17.40 -4.10
N GLN A 47 -7.85 17.62 -5.01
CA GLN A 47 -8.14 17.62 -6.44
C GLN A 47 -8.71 16.28 -6.90
N GLU A 48 -8.07 15.17 -6.54
CA GLU A 48 -8.54 13.81 -6.90
C GLU A 48 -9.93 13.50 -6.31
N VAL A 49 -10.17 13.92 -5.07
CA VAL A 49 -11.49 13.74 -4.43
C VAL A 49 -12.58 14.53 -5.18
N GLU A 50 -12.31 15.76 -5.61
CA GLU A 50 -13.31 16.55 -6.38
C GLU A 50 -13.49 15.99 -7.79
N GLU A 51 -12.44 15.48 -8.43
CA GLU A 51 -12.54 14.80 -9.73
C GLU A 51 -13.40 13.53 -9.62
N LEU A 52 -13.21 12.73 -8.58
CA LEU A 52 -14.03 11.55 -8.31
C LEU A 52 -15.50 11.90 -8.07
N LYS A 53 -15.80 12.94 -7.29
CA LYS A 53 -17.16 13.39 -7.00
C LYS A 53 -17.87 13.98 -8.23
N SER A 54 -17.12 14.61 -9.14
CA SER A 54 -17.67 15.19 -10.37
C SER A 54 -17.94 14.16 -11.47
N GLY A 55 -17.56 12.89 -11.27
CA GLY A 55 -17.75 11.81 -12.24
C GLY A 55 -16.64 11.71 -13.29
N GLY A 56 -15.50 12.36 -13.08
CA GLY A 56 -14.35 12.34 -14.00
C GLY A 56 -13.79 10.94 -14.32
N VAL A 57 -14.04 9.97 -13.46
CA VAL A 57 -13.65 8.55 -13.64
C VAL A 57 -14.85 7.60 -13.76
N GLY A 58 -16.04 8.11 -14.05
CA GLY A 58 -17.29 7.38 -14.10
C GLY A 58 -18.11 7.50 -12.81
N GLU A 59 -19.32 6.92 -12.83
CA GLU A 59 -20.26 7.01 -11.71
C GLU A 59 -19.76 6.22 -10.49
N LEU A 60 -19.70 6.88 -9.34
CA LEU A 60 -19.41 6.24 -8.06
C LEU A 60 -20.72 5.74 -7.42
N ARG A 61 -20.76 4.49 -7.01
CA ARG A 61 -21.84 3.93 -6.17
C ARG A 61 -21.64 4.25 -4.69
N GLY A 62 -20.41 4.57 -4.28
CA GLY A 62 -19.98 4.93 -2.95
C GLY A 62 -19.66 6.42 -2.79
N GLN A 63 -18.82 6.72 -1.82
CA GLN A 63 -18.43 8.09 -1.46
C GLN A 63 -16.95 8.17 -1.11
N VAL A 64 -16.33 9.33 -1.32
CA VAL A 64 -14.93 9.59 -0.98
C VAL A 64 -14.77 10.76 -0.02
N PHE A 65 -13.87 10.62 0.95
CA PHE A 65 -13.61 11.57 2.03
C PHE A 65 -12.10 11.82 2.15
N PRO A 66 -11.60 13.04 1.95
CA PRO A 66 -10.19 13.34 2.09
C PRO A 66 -9.77 13.39 3.57
N CYS A 67 -8.59 12.87 3.85
CA CYS A 67 -7.92 12.99 5.14
C CYS A 67 -6.43 13.23 4.87
N ALA A 68 -5.97 14.47 4.95
CA ALA A 68 -4.59 14.83 4.66
C ALA A 68 -3.71 14.73 5.90
N GLY A 69 -2.48 14.18 5.76
CA GLY A 69 -1.51 14.12 6.84
C GLY A 69 -0.38 13.11 6.63
N ASP A 70 0.49 13.04 7.62
CA ASP A 70 1.72 12.25 7.59
C ASP A 70 1.53 10.91 8.32
N VAL A 71 1.65 9.80 7.58
CA VAL A 71 1.51 8.43 8.13
C VAL A 71 2.54 8.11 9.24
N ARG A 72 3.64 8.86 9.33
CA ARG A 72 4.65 8.73 10.38
C ARG A 72 4.15 9.26 11.73
N LYS A 73 2.99 9.91 11.78
CA LYS A 73 2.36 10.49 12.99
C LYS A 73 1.17 9.64 13.42
N PHE A 74 1.22 9.02 14.58
CA PHE A 74 0.10 8.22 15.09
C PHE A 74 -1.20 9.03 15.23
N ALA A 75 -1.10 10.31 15.60
CA ALA A 75 -2.25 11.21 15.70
C ALA A 75 -3.02 11.31 14.37
N TYR A 76 -2.33 11.25 13.24
CA TYR A 76 -2.96 11.23 11.92
C TYR A 76 -3.76 9.93 11.67
N ALA A 77 -3.21 8.78 12.04
CA ALA A 77 -3.96 7.52 11.96
C ALA A 77 -5.21 7.53 12.86
N VAL A 78 -5.13 8.19 14.03
CA VAL A 78 -6.28 8.38 14.92
C VAL A 78 -7.33 9.28 14.28
N GLU A 79 -6.93 10.34 13.57
CA GLU A 79 -7.88 11.23 12.87
C GLU A 79 -8.60 10.49 11.74
N ALA A 80 -7.88 9.74 10.92
CA ALA A 80 -8.49 8.88 9.90
C ALA A 80 -9.46 7.86 10.52
N ALA A 81 -9.13 7.31 11.69
CA ALA A 81 -10.00 6.37 12.41
C ALA A 81 -11.29 7.05 12.93
N LYS A 82 -11.23 8.31 13.35
CA LYS A 82 -12.45 9.08 13.74
C LYS A 82 -13.36 9.30 12.52
N ILE A 83 -12.81 9.66 11.38
CA ILE A 83 -13.59 9.78 10.14
C ILE A 83 -14.25 8.44 9.80
N ALA A 84 -13.48 7.34 9.80
CA ALA A 84 -14.04 6.01 9.54
C ALA A 84 -15.15 5.64 10.54
N ALA A 85 -14.98 5.97 11.82
CA ALA A 85 -15.99 5.73 12.87
C ALA A 85 -17.30 6.48 12.59
N SER A 86 -17.23 7.74 12.15
CA SER A 86 -18.42 8.55 11.80
C SER A 86 -19.17 8.01 10.57
N LEU A 87 -18.52 7.22 9.74
CA LEU A 87 -19.08 6.60 8.55
C LEU A 87 -19.67 5.19 8.79
N GLY A 88 -19.52 4.65 10.00
CA GLY A 88 -20.03 3.33 10.40
C GLY A 88 -18.93 2.37 10.85
N GLY A 89 -17.69 2.83 11.00
CA GLY A 89 -16.53 2.07 11.44
C GLY A 89 -15.79 1.38 10.29
N CYS A 90 -14.47 1.32 10.40
CA CYS A 90 -13.59 0.74 9.38
C CYS A 90 -13.89 -0.75 9.16
N ASP A 91 -14.13 -1.14 7.90
CA ASP A 91 -14.24 -2.53 7.46
C ASP A 91 -12.98 -2.99 6.74
N ILE A 92 -12.32 -2.08 6.01
CA ILE A 92 -11.19 -2.37 5.14
C ILE A 92 -10.10 -1.32 5.38
N LEU A 93 -8.87 -1.77 5.61
CA LEU A 93 -7.69 -0.92 5.59
C LEU A 93 -6.74 -1.38 4.50
N VAL A 94 -6.35 -0.48 3.59
CA VAL A 94 -5.28 -0.74 2.61
C VAL A 94 -4.15 0.25 2.82
N THR A 95 -2.93 -0.24 3.14
CA THR A 95 -1.78 0.61 3.39
C THR A 95 -0.89 0.68 2.15
N CYS A 96 -1.11 1.69 1.29
CA CYS A 96 -0.33 1.94 0.07
C CYS A 96 0.74 3.02 0.24
N ALA A 97 0.64 3.88 1.27
CA ALA A 97 1.63 4.93 1.50
C ALA A 97 3.03 4.34 1.65
N GLY A 98 3.99 4.87 0.88
CA GLY A 98 5.36 4.39 0.91
C GLY A 98 6.16 4.73 -0.34
N GLY A 99 7.40 4.33 -0.33
CA GLY A 99 8.31 4.50 -1.46
C GLY A 99 9.75 4.19 -1.08
N ASN A 100 10.58 3.93 -2.07
CA ASN A 100 12.01 3.73 -1.87
C ASN A 100 12.65 5.04 -1.35
N GLU A 101 13.34 4.98 -0.20
CA GLU A 101 13.91 6.14 0.50
C GLU A 101 14.95 6.85 -0.34
N ALA A 102 15.78 6.12 -1.06
CA ALA A 102 16.81 6.72 -1.91
C ALA A 102 16.18 7.66 -2.96
N ARG A 103 15.06 7.23 -3.54
CA ARG A 103 14.31 8.04 -4.50
C ARG A 103 13.56 9.19 -3.83
N CYS A 104 12.83 8.90 -2.75
CA CYS A 104 11.93 9.89 -2.11
C CYS A 104 12.73 10.99 -1.40
N CYS A 105 13.86 10.64 -0.78
CA CYS A 105 14.75 11.58 -0.10
C CYS A 105 15.88 12.10 -1.00
N LYS A 106 15.92 11.65 -2.29
CA LYS A 106 16.97 12.03 -3.26
C LYS A 106 18.39 11.71 -2.76
N SER A 107 18.56 10.59 -2.06
CA SER A 107 19.82 10.11 -1.48
C SER A 107 20.22 8.80 -2.14
N ASN A 108 20.87 8.89 -3.30
CA ASN A 108 21.28 7.74 -4.09
C ASN A 108 22.74 7.38 -3.79
N VAL A 109 23.00 6.97 -2.55
CA VAL A 109 24.31 6.54 -2.05
C VAL A 109 24.23 5.13 -1.48
N PRO A 110 25.36 4.38 -1.37
CA PRO A 110 25.35 3.08 -0.73
C PRO A 110 24.89 3.16 0.73
N PHE A 111 24.37 2.05 1.28
CA PHE A 111 23.83 2.04 2.64
C PHE A 111 24.78 2.60 3.71
N TYR A 112 26.08 2.29 3.62
CA TYR A 112 27.08 2.74 4.59
C TYR A 112 27.38 4.25 4.52
N GLU A 113 26.85 4.96 3.53
CA GLU A 113 26.93 6.44 3.38
C GLU A 113 25.56 7.11 3.56
N GLN A 114 24.48 6.32 3.78
CA GLN A 114 23.13 6.90 3.91
C GLN A 114 23.01 7.75 5.17
N PRO A 115 22.48 8.99 5.07
CA PRO A 115 22.11 9.78 6.23
C PRO A 115 21.10 9.04 7.12
N VAL A 116 21.25 9.15 8.45
CA VAL A 116 20.37 8.49 9.43
C VAL A 116 18.90 8.90 9.22
N GLU A 117 18.65 10.15 8.84
CA GLU A 117 17.32 10.68 8.59
C GLU A 117 16.63 9.98 7.40
N VAL A 118 17.41 9.53 6.41
CA VAL A 118 16.91 8.76 5.25
C VAL A 118 16.58 7.32 5.68
N ILE A 119 17.42 6.72 6.54
CA ILE A 119 17.18 5.41 7.15
C ILE A 119 15.86 5.46 7.95
N ASP A 120 15.72 6.44 8.84
CA ASP A 120 14.52 6.62 9.67
C ASP A 120 13.28 6.83 8.79
N TRP A 121 13.38 7.70 7.79
CA TRP A 121 12.29 7.93 6.85
C TRP A 121 11.84 6.63 6.17
N GLY A 122 12.80 5.82 5.71
CA GLY A 122 12.50 4.55 5.04
C GLY A 122 11.68 3.60 5.90
N LEU A 123 12.04 3.45 7.17
CA LEU A 123 11.31 2.62 8.14
C LEU A 123 9.99 3.27 8.56
N ASP A 124 10.01 4.56 8.86
CA ASP A 124 8.85 5.28 9.40
C ASP A 124 7.67 5.31 8.43
N VAL A 125 7.94 5.58 7.15
CA VAL A 125 6.86 5.62 6.16
C VAL A 125 6.40 4.22 5.77
N ASN A 126 7.33 3.32 5.43
CA ASN A 126 7.00 2.05 4.79
C ASN A 126 6.56 0.94 5.74
N LEU A 127 6.94 1.02 7.03
CA LEU A 127 6.56 0.03 8.04
C LEU A 127 5.75 0.66 9.17
N LYS A 128 6.31 1.65 9.87
CA LYS A 128 5.68 2.24 11.06
C LYS A 128 4.35 2.91 10.72
N GLY A 129 4.23 3.56 9.55
CA GLY A 129 2.96 4.11 9.06
C GLY A 129 1.87 3.05 8.96
N ALA A 130 2.16 1.88 8.35
CA ALA A 130 1.21 0.77 8.26
C ALA A 130 0.83 0.23 9.66
N VAL A 131 1.81 0.12 10.57
CA VAL A 131 1.57 -0.29 11.98
C VAL A 131 0.63 0.68 12.68
N TYR A 132 0.83 1.98 12.52
CA TYR A 132 -0.01 3.01 13.14
C TYR A 132 -1.45 2.98 12.63
N PHE A 133 -1.65 2.85 11.31
CA PHE A 133 -2.98 2.74 10.74
C PHE A 133 -3.68 1.45 11.17
N ALA A 134 -2.99 0.31 11.14
CA ALA A 134 -3.55 -0.95 11.64
C ALA A 134 -3.95 -0.84 13.13
N ARG A 135 -3.08 -0.25 13.98
CA ARG A 135 -3.38 -0.02 15.40
C ARG A 135 -4.59 0.88 15.64
N ALA A 136 -4.79 1.89 14.79
CA ALA A 136 -5.92 2.82 14.92
C ALA A 136 -7.23 2.23 14.41
N MET A 137 -7.21 1.42 13.34
CA MET A 137 -8.43 0.88 12.70
C MET A 137 -8.90 -0.43 13.33
N MET A 138 -7.99 -1.31 13.76
CA MET A 138 -8.31 -2.66 14.24
C MET A 138 -9.32 -2.69 15.40
N PRO A 139 -9.34 -1.77 16.37
CA PRO A 139 -10.37 -1.75 17.42
C PRO A 139 -11.80 -1.68 16.89
N GLN A 140 -12.04 -0.93 15.80
CA GLN A 140 -13.36 -0.85 15.16
C GLN A 140 -13.73 -2.16 14.48
N MET A 141 -12.78 -2.81 13.81
CA MET A 141 -12.97 -4.12 13.17
C MET A 141 -13.27 -5.21 14.21
N VAL A 142 -12.54 -5.21 15.34
CA VAL A 142 -12.75 -6.14 16.47
C VAL A 142 -14.15 -5.96 17.05
N ALA A 143 -14.58 -4.72 17.28
CA ALA A 143 -15.92 -4.43 17.79
C ALA A 143 -17.04 -4.89 16.84
N LYS A 144 -16.82 -4.76 15.53
CA LYS A 144 -17.74 -5.22 14.46
C LYS A 144 -17.66 -6.74 14.23
N LYS A 145 -16.67 -7.44 14.77
CA LYS A 145 -16.35 -8.84 14.47
C LYS A 145 -16.21 -9.11 12.96
N SER A 146 -15.64 -8.15 12.26
CA SER A 146 -15.47 -8.20 10.80
C SER A 146 -14.45 -7.14 10.39
N GLY A 147 -13.52 -7.51 9.53
CA GLY A 147 -12.57 -6.56 8.94
C GLY A 147 -11.49 -7.23 8.11
N VAL A 148 -10.82 -6.43 7.29
CA VAL A 148 -9.63 -6.87 6.57
C VAL A 148 -8.58 -5.76 6.51
N ILE A 149 -7.34 -6.13 6.80
CA ILE A 149 -6.16 -5.28 6.68
C ILE A 149 -5.31 -5.84 5.55
N CYS A 150 -5.13 -5.06 4.48
CA CYS A 150 -4.30 -5.37 3.33
C CYS A 150 -3.09 -4.44 3.32
N CYS A 151 -1.90 -4.96 3.56
CA CYS A 151 -0.67 -4.20 3.46
C CYS A 151 -0.07 -4.33 2.06
N LEU A 152 0.40 -3.22 1.47
CA LEU A 152 1.10 -3.25 0.20
C LEU A 152 2.60 -3.54 0.43
N GLY A 153 3.02 -4.76 0.10
CA GLY A 153 4.41 -5.20 0.10
C GLY A 153 5.21 -4.66 -1.08
N SER A 154 6.28 -5.36 -1.42
CA SER A 154 7.09 -5.18 -2.63
C SER A 154 7.95 -6.42 -2.84
N VAL A 155 8.26 -6.77 -4.09
CA VAL A 155 9.30 -7.79 -4.39
C VAL A 155 10.65 -7.43 -3.77
N THR A 156 10.94 -6.15 -3.56
CA THR A 156 12.15 -5.69 -2.85
C THR A 156 12.22 -6.21 -1.39
N GLY A 157 11.08 -6.65 -0.81
CA GLY A 157 11.08 -7.35 0.48
C GLY A 157 11.62 -8.77 0.41
N PHE A 158 11.82 -9.34 -0.78
CA PHE A 158 12.48 -10.62 -1.06
C PHE A 158 13.84 -10.43 -1.72
N GLU A 159 13.99 -9.36 -2.53
CA GLU A 159 15.21 -9.00 -3.23
C GLU A 159 16.01 -8.02 -2.39
N GLY A 160 17.35 -8.14 -2.36
CA GLY A 160 18.22 -7.13 -1.76
C GLY A 160 18.33 -5.87 -2.63
N ASP A 161 18.44 -4.71 -2.00
CA ASP A 161 18.74 -3.43 -2.65
C ASP A 161 19.78 -2.68 -1.80
N GLY A 162 20.98 -2.47 -2.34
CA GLY A 162 22.09 -1.86 -1.61
C GLY A 162 21.96 -0.34 -1.44
N VAL A 163 20.98 0.29 -2.08
CA VAL A 163 20.71 1.74 -2.00
C VAL A 163 19.39 1.99 -1.26
N GLY A 164 18.33 1.28 -1.63
CA GLY A 164 17.01 1.32 -0.98
C GLY A 164 16.86 0.26 0.11
N THR A 165 17.86 0.07 0.95
CA THR A 165 17.94 -1.03 1.91
C THR A 165 16.79 -1.00 2.92
N MET A 166 16.40 0.18 3.39
CA MET A 166 15.32 0.31 4.38
C MET A 166 13.95 0.09 3.78
N TYR A 167 13.75 0.42 2.52
CA TYR A 167 12.52 0.07 1.81
C TYR A 167 12.32 -1.45 1.77
N GLY A 168 13.34 -2.20 1.34
CA GLY A 168 13.32 -3.66 1.32
C GLY A 168 13.07 -4.25 2.72
N THR A 169 13.81 -3.77 3.71
CA THR A 169 13.65 -4.17 5.12
C THR A 169 12.24 -3.92 5.64
N ALA A 170 11.69 -2.73 5.40
CA ALA A 170 10.34 -2.37 5.81
C ALA A 170 9.28 -3.27 5.13
N LYS A 171 9.42 -3.50 3.81
CA LYS A 171 8.49 -4.34 3.05
C LYS A 171 8.57 -5.81 3.46
N SER A 172 9.76 -6.33 3.79
CA SER A 172 9.92 -7.65 4.41
C SER A 172 9.28 -7.72 5.80
N GLY A 173 9.41 -6.66 6.61
CA GLY A 173 8.77 -6.55 7.92
C GLY A 173 7.24 -6.65 7.86
N LEU A 174 6.60 -6.13 6.81
CA LEU A 174 5.16 -6.26 6.61
C LEU A 174 4.71 -7.73 6.45
N PHE A 175 5.55 -8.61 5.88
CA PHE A 175 5.21 -10.02 5.70
C PHE A 175 5.02 -10.75 7.04
N ASN A 176 5.82 -10.39 8.05
CA ASN A 176 5.64 -10.94 9.40
C ASN A 176 4.56 -10.18 10.19
N PHE A 177 4.45 -8.87 9.97
CA PHE A 177 3.46 -8.03 10.65
C PHE A 177 2.03 -8.53 10.41
N VAL A 178 1.67 -8.84 9.15
CA VAL A 178 0.33 -9.35 8.84
C VAL A 178 0.03 -10.71 9.48
N LYS A 179 1.05 -11.55 9.75
CA LYS A 179 0.87 -12.81 10.50
C LYS A 179 0.46 -12.53 11.94
N GLY A 180 1.15 -11.59 12.60
CA GLY A 180 0.81 -11.15 13.95
C GLY A 180 -0.60 -10.57 14.02
N LEU A 181 -0.97 -9.72 13.06
CA LEU A 181 -2.33 -9.17 12.98
C LEU A 181 -3.39 -10.25 12.72
N ALA A 182 -3.11 -11.25 11.89
CA ALA A 182 -4.03 -12.37 11.61
C ALA A 182 -4.29 -13.20 12.87
N ILE A 183 -3.24 -13.46 13.67
CA ILE A 183 -3.37 -14.18 14.95
C ILE A 183 -4.21 -13.35 15.94
N ALA A 184 -3.91 -12.07 16.09
CA ALA A 184 -4.63 -11.19 17.01
C ALA A 184 -6.09 -10.92 16.58
N GLY A 185 -6.33 -10.81 15.28
CA GLY A 185 -7.63 -10.47 14.69
C GLY A 185 -8.54 -11.68 14.45
N GLY A 186 -7.97 -12.86 14.26
CA GLY A 186 -8.69 -14.07 13.87
C GLY A 186 -9.86 -14.43 14.78
N PRO A 187 -9.72 -14.40 16.12
CA PRO A 187 -10.82 -14.63 17.06
C PRO A 187 -12.00 -13.66 16.90
N HIS A 188 -11.77 -12.54 16.23
CA HIS A 188 -12.76 -11.49 15.96
C HIS A 188 -13.17 -11.42 14.48
N ASN A 189 -12.87 -12.46 13.70
CA ASN A 189 -13.14 -12.50 12.26
C ASN A 189 -12.52 -11.30 11.50
N VAL A 190 -11.32 -10.86 11.93
CA VAL A 190 -10.51 -9.84 11.25
C VAL A 190 -9.36 -10.54 10.54
N ARG A 191 -9.28 -10.37 9.23
CA ARG A 191 -8.21 -10.89 8.39
C ARG A 191 -7.10 -9.87 8.22
N ALA A 192 -5.87 -10.33 8.05
CA ALA A 192 -4.75 -9.49 7.68
C ALA A 192 -3.88 -10.22 6.65
N LEU A 193 -3.48 -9.54 5.61
CA LEU A 193 -2.69 -10.10 4.53
C LEU A 193 -1.83 -9.02 3.84
N CYS A 194 -0.90 -9.47 3.03
CA CYS A 194 -0.06 -8.61 2.22
C CYS A 194 -0.26 -8.94 0.74
N VAL A 195 -0.37 -7.91 -0.11
CA VAL A 195 -0.26 -8.03 -1.57
C VAL A 195 1.08 -7.42 -1.97
N THR A 196 1.90 -8.18 -2.69
CA THR A 196 3.29 -7.82 -3.01
C THR A 196 3.48 -7.65 -4.51
N PRO A 197 3.46 -6.41 -4.99
CA PRO A 197 3.70 -6.12 -6.40
C PRO A 197 5.16 -6.32 -6.82
N GLY A 198 5.33 -6.71 -8.07
CA GLY A 198 6.52 -6.48 -8.86
C GLY A 198 6.54 -5.08 -9.48
N PRO A 199 7.11 -4.92 -10.69
CA PRO A 199 7.05 -3.65 -11.41
C PRO A 199 5.62 -3.36 -11.87
N VAL A 200 5.08 -2.19 -11.44
CA VAL A 200 3.76 -1.67 -11.83
C VAL A 200 3.93 -0.31 -12.49
N LEU A 201 3.24 -0.04 -13.58
CA LEU A 201 3.34 1.20 -14.39
C LEU A 201 2.75 2.43 -13.68
N THR A 202 3.18 2.69 -12.46
CA THR A 202 2.92 3.95 -11.75
C THR A 202 3.87 5.07 -12.16
N ARG A 203 4.94 4.74 -12.90
CA ARG A 203 5.95 5.66 -13.44
C ARG A 203 6.72 4.98 -14.58
N ALA A 204 7.24 5.78 -15.50
CA ALA A 204 7.93 5.30 -16.71
C ALA A 204 9.10 4.34 -16.44
N ALA A 205 9.86 4.56 -15.35
CA ALA A 205 10.99 3.72 -14.97
C ALA A 205 10.63 2.25 -14.68
N MET A 206 9.36 1.94 -14.39
CA MET A 206 8.92 0.56 -14.14
C MET A 206 8.84 -0.28 -15.42
N ARG A 207 8.65 0.36 -16.59
CA ARG A 207 8.45 -0.33 -17.88
C ARG A 207 9.61 -1.24 -18.27
N GLY A 208 10.85 -0.86 -17.93
CA GLY A 208 12.05 -1.61 -18.29
C GLY A 208 12.47 -2.68 -17.29
N MET A 209 11.74 -2.87 -16.19
CA MET A 209 12.08 -3.88 -15.19
C MET A 209 11.70 -5.28 -15.69
N PRO A 210 12.62 -6.27 -15.63
CA PRO A 210 12.38 -7.60 -16.18
C PRO A 210 11.33 -8.37 -15.37
N THR A 211 10.45 -9.07 -16.09
CA THR A 211 9.50 -10.06 -15.59
C THR A 211 9.43 -11.24 -16.57
N VAL A 212 8.94 -12.39 -16.12
CA VAL A 212 8.71 -13.55 -17.02
C VAL A 212 7.63 -13.22 -18.07
N LEU A 213 6.64 -12.40 -17.71
CA LEU A 213 5.61 -11.94 -18.65
C LEU A 213 6.09 -10.86 -19.63
N GLY A 214 7.37 -10.43 -19.54
CA GLY A 214 8.01 -9.50 -20.48
C GLY A 214 7.53 -8.05 -20.38
N ARG A 215 6.75 -7.69 -19.37
CA ARG A 215 6.25 -6.34 -19.15
C ARG A 215 6.04 -6.02 -17.67
N ALA A 216 5.97 -4.76 -17.33
CA ALA A 216 5.41 -4.34 -16.05
C ALA A 216 3.88 -4.52 -16.05
N ALA A 217 3.29 -4.67 -14.87
CA ALA A 217 1.84 -4.71 -14.72
C ALA A 217 1.22 -3.32 -14.95
N GLU A 218 0.03 -3.28 -15.53
CA GLU A 218 -0.85 -2.12 -15.44
C GLU A 218 -1.37 -1.98 -14.00
N THR A 219 -1.68 -0.76 -13.57
CA THR A 219 -2.07 -0.52 -12.17
C THR A 219 -3.34 -1.30 -11.79
N HIS A 220 -4.30 -1.43 -12.71
CA HIS A 220 -5.54 -2.17 -12.45
C HIS A 220 -5.30 -3.66 -12.19
N GLU A 221 -4.30 -4.30 -12.83
CA GLU A 221 -3.99 -5.73 -12.63
C GLU A 221 -3.60 -6.03 -11.17
N LEU A 222 -2.97 -5.07 -10.50
CA LEU A 222 -2.68 -5.19 -9.07
C LEU A 222 -3.89 -4.86 -8.21
N VAL A 223 -4.64 -3.81 -8.57
CA VAL A 223 -5.82 -3.36 -7.82
C VAL A 223 -6.89 -4.44 -7.80
N ASP A 224 -7.11 -5.15 -8.90
CA ASP A 224 -8.05 -6.28 -8.97
C ASP A 224 -7.72 -7.36 -7.93
N VAL A 225 -6.42 -7.66 -7.72
CA VAL A 225 -6.00 -8.59 -6.66
C VAL A 225 -6.27 -8.02 -5.27
N ILE A 226 -6.02 -6.72 -5.03
CA ILE A 226 -6.33 -6.07 -3.76
C ILE A 226 -7.83 -6.15 -3.47
N LEU A 227 -8.68 -5.83 -4.43
CA LEU A 227 -10.14 -5.90 -4.30
C LEU A 227 -10.61 -7.32 -3.98
N PHE A 228 -10.10 -8.30 -4.72
CA PHE A 228 -10.41 -9.71 -4.47
C PHE A 228 -10.01 -10.10 -3.03
N MET A 229 -8.80 -9.78 -2.59
CA MET A 229 -8.29 -10.10 -1.26
C MET A 229 -9.07 -9.39 -0.14
N CYS A 230 -9.60 -8.21 -0.40
CA CYS A 230 -10.43 -7.47 0.55
C CYS A 230 -11.89 -7.92 0.55
N SER A 231 -12.33 -8.68 -0.46
CA SER A 231 -13.71 -9.12 -0.62
C SER A 231 -14.06 -10.37 0.20
N GLY A 232 -15.34 -10.71 0.24
CA GLY A 232 -15.84 -11.96 0.81
C GLY A 232 -15.39 -13.22 0.05
N ASN A 233 -14.94 -13.09 -1.20
CA ASN A 233 -14.41 -14.21 -1.99
C ASN A 233 -13.09 -14.76 -1.43
N ALA A 234 -12.34 -13.94 -0.66
CA ALA A 234 -11.10 -14.32 0.02
C ALA A 234 -11.30 -14.57 1.53
N SER A 235 -12.49 -14.96 1.97
CA SER A 235 -12.87 -15.09 3.40
C SER A 235 -12.01 -16.06 4.22
N PHE A 236 -11.33 -17.01 3.58
CA PHE A 236 -10.43 -17.97 4.25
C PHE A 236 -8.94 -17.63 4.07
N VAL A 237 -8.62 -16.42 3.56
CA VAL A 237 -7.24 -15.96 3.33
C VAL A 237 -6.85 -14.97 4.41
N THR A 238 -5.86 -15.33 5.25
CA THR A 238 -5.28 -14.46 6.29
C THR A 238 -3.86 -14.89 6.64
N GLY A 239 -3.03 -13.99 7.15
CA GLY A 239 -1.64 -14.24 7.56
C GLY A 239 -0.68 -14.54 6.40
N THR A 240 -1.06 -14.22 5.18
CA THR A 240 -0.33 -14.61 3.95
C THR A 240 0.19 -13.40 3.19
N ASN A 241 1.18 -13.66 2.34
CA ASN A 241 1.71 -12.70 1.39
C ASN A 241 1.46 -13.21 -0.04
N HIS A 242 0.79 -12.39 -0.86
CA HIS A 242 0.40 -12.73 -2.23
C HIS A 242 1.24 -11.94 -3.21
N VAL A 243 2.16 -12.64 -3.89
CA VAL A 243 3.06 -12.04 -4.87
C VAL A 243 2.32 -11.85 -6.20
N VAL A 244 2.41 -10.63 -6.76
CA VAL A 244 1.80 -10.21 -8.03
C VAL A 244 2.89 -9.49 -8.83
N ASP A 245 3.79 -10.22 -9.47
CA ASP A 245 5.07 -9.71 -9.97
C ASP A 245 5.40 -10.08 -11.42
N GLY A 246 4.47 -10.71 -12.13
CA GLY A 246 4.71 -11.19 -13.49
C GLY A 246 5.82 -12.24 -13.58
N GLY A 247 6.09 -12.96 -12.49
CA GLY A 247 7.13 -13.98 -12.38
C GLY A 247 8.54 -13.43 -12.14
N ARG A 248 8.66 -12.16 -11.68
CA ARG A 248 9.97 -11.56 -11.43
C ARG A 248 10.81 -12.36 -10.44
N LEU A 249 10.23 -12.80 -9.34
CA LEU A 249 10.94 -13.59 -8.31
C LEU A 249 11.28 -15.02 -8.76
N CYS A 250 10.72 -15.49 -9.88
CA CYS A 250 11.08 -16.79 -10.46
C CYS A 250 12.37 -16.72 -11.30
N MET A 251 12.84 -15.53 -11.66
CA MET A 251 14.00 -15.34 -12.50
C MET A 251 15.28 -15.31 -11.68
N TYR A 252 16.34 -15.91 -12.22
CA TYR A 252 17.68 -15.72 -11.70
C TYR A 252 18.10 -14.25 -11.91
N GLN A 253 18.43 -13.55 -10.84
CA GLN A 253 18.99 -12.20 -10.90
C GLN A 253 20.50 -12.28 -10.65
N PRO A 254 21.34 -11.93 -11.65
CA PRO A 254 22.79 -11.91 -11.44
C PRO A 254 23.14 -10.84 -10.38
N PHE A 255 23.99 -11.20 -9.44
CA PHE A 255 24.52 -10.25 -8.47
C PHE A 255 25.30 -9.15 -9.20
N ARG A 256 25.02 -7.90 -8.84
CA ARG A 256 25.80 -6.72 -9.24
C ARG A 256 26.35 -6.06 -7.97
N ALA A 257 27.68 -5.98 -7.89
CA ALA A 257 28.30 -5.18 -6.85
C ALA A 257 27.88 -3.71 -7.02
N ILE A 258 27.52 -3.07 -5.92
CA ILE A 258 27.21 -1.63 -5.87
C ILE A 258 28.38 -0.95 -5.20
N ASP A 259 29.05 -0.06 -5.91
CA ASP A 259 30.09 0.82 -5.37
C ASP A 259 29.75 2.28 -5.66
N SER A 260 30.42 3.20 -4.98
CA SER A 260 30.20 4.65 -5.15
C SER A 260 30.51 5.13 -6.56
N GLU A 261 31.39 4.46 -7.30
CA GLU A 261 31.75 4.82 -8.67
C GLU A 261 30.63 4.42 -9.65
N SER A 262 30.00 3.24 -9.44
CA SER A 262 28.92 2.77 -10.30
C SER A 262 27.64 3.60 -10.19
N LEU A 263 27.42 4.26 -9.06
CA LEU A 263 26.28 5.15 -8.83
C LEU A 263 26.48 6.56 -9.41
N GLY A 264 27.74 7.00 -9.54
CA GLY A 264 28.09 8.32 -10.09
C GLY A 264 28.00 8.44 -11.62
N THR A 265 27.92 7.32 -12.36
CA THR A 265 27.93 7.32 -13.83
C THR A 265 26.56 7.36 -14.49
N ALA A 266 25.45 7.43 -13.75
CA ALA A 266 24.14 7.77 -14.30
C ALA A 266 24.20 9.24 -14.76
N LYS A 267 24.63 9.45 -16.00
CA LYS A 267 24.75 10.77 -16.64
C LYS A 267 23.44 11.54 -16.50
N ARG A 268 23.64 12.79 -16.14
CA ARG A 268 22.74 13.94 -16.03
C ARG A 268 21.73 14.05 -17.17
#